data_0af460e086c738690302e4fd0acbca41
#
_entry.id   0af460e086c738690302e4fd0acbca41
#
_cell.length_a   1.000
_cell.length_b   1.000
_cell.length_c   1.000
_cell.angle_alpha   90.00
_cell.angle_beta   90.00
_cell.angle_gamma   90.00
#
_symmetry.space_group_name_H-M   'P 1'
#
loop_
_entity.id
_entity.type
_entity.pdbx_description
1 polymer ?
#
loop_
_entity_poly.entity_id
_entity_poly.type
_entity_poly.pdbx_seq_one_letter_code
_entity_poly.pdbx_strand_id
1 'polypeptide(L)'
;MSEKQNKNVTVRVQKIKKSHIKQKLIFFLVLAIGLVILAVFSEHLCPYDPYAQDLTSALQPPSLQHPMGTDTYGRDMLSRVISGARASIFSTFILVAVISVFGTIVGVWSGYYGGVMDSVMMRISDVCLAFPGLVFAMAIAAI
;
A
#
# COMPACT_ATOMS: atom_id res chain seq x y z
N MET A 1 7.33 -51.33 8.13
CA MET A 1 6.53 -50.82 6.96
C MET A 1 5.87 -49.48 7.21
N SER A 2 5.58 -49.11 8.45
CA SER A 2 4.91 -47.86 8.89
C SER A 2 5.74 -46.58 8.70
N GLU A 3 7.05 -46.61 8.95
CA GLU A 3 7.90 -45.41 8.97
C GLU A 3 8.16 -44.81 7.58
N LYS A 4 8.29 -45.65 6.54
CA LYS A 4 8.42 -45.18 5.14
C LYS A 4 7.14 -44.54 4.62
N GLN A 5 5.98 -45.01 5.08
CA GLN A 5 4.70 -44.47 4.69
C GLN A 5 4.47 -43.09 5.31
N ASN A 6 4.86 -42.90 6.57
CA ASN A 6 4.76 -41.61 7.28
C ASN A 6 5.69 -40.55 6.67
N LYS A 7 6.93 -40.90 6.30
CA LYS A 7 7.86 -39.99 5.59
C LYS A 7 7.30 -39.54 4.25
N ASN A 8 6.68 -40.43 3.49
CA ASN A 8 6.11 -40.10 2.18
C ASN A 8 4.90 -39.17 2.29
N VAL A 9 4.07 -39.32 3.33
CA VAL A 9 2.94 -38.45 3.62
C VAL A 9 3.43 -37.06 4.00
N THR A 10 4.42 -36.96 4.90
CA THR A 10 4.99 -35.67 5.34
C THR A 10 5.62 -34.89 4.19
N VAL A 11 6.39 -35.55 3.32
CA VAL A 11 7.00 -34.96 2.13
C VAL A 11 5.93 -34.46 1.13
N ARG A 12 4.85 -35.25 0.94
CA ARG A 12 3.73 -34.83 0.08
C ARG A 12 3.00 -33.59 0.62
N VAL A 13 2.71 -33.55 1.91
CA VAL A 13 2.05 -32.41 2.55
C VAL A 13 2.91 -31.15 2.46
N GLN A 14 4.22 -31.27 2.68
CA GLN A 14 5.14 -30.14 2.53
C GLN A 14 5.22 -29.65 1.07
N LYS A 15 5.21 -30.56 0.10
CA LYS A 15 5.28 -30.20 -1.33
C LYS A 15 4.00 -29.48 -1.81
N ILE A 16 2.84 -29.94 -1.35
CA ILE A 16 1.54 -29.30 -1.65
C ILE A 16 1.46 -27.91 -1.00
N LYS A 17 1.85 -27.78 0.26
CA LYS A 17 1.87 -26.50 0.98
C LYS A 17 2.79 -25.48 0.31
N LYS A 18 3.97 -25.93 -0.16
CA LYS A 18 4.94 -25.08 -0.86
C LYS A 18 4.45 -24.63 -2.24
N SER A 19 3.67 -25.44 -2.95
CA SER A 19 3.08 -25.10 -4.25
C SER A 19 2.03 -24.01 -4.11
N HIS A 20 1.10 -24.11 -3.16
CA HIS A 20 0.07 -23.11 -2.93
C HIS A 20 0.64 -21.76 -2.45
N ILE A 21 1.72 -21.78 -1.66
CA ILE A 21 2.40 -20.55 -1.22
C ILE A 21 3.04 -19.85 -2.43
N LYS A 22 3.71 -20.59 -3.31
CA LYS A 22 4.30 -20.00 -4.52
C LYS A 22 3.25 -19.40 -5.45
N GLN A 23 2.14 -20.07 -5.67
CA GLN A 23 1.05 -19.56 -6.51
C GLN A 23 0.45 -18.28 -5.94
N LYS A 24 0.18 -18.24 -4.63
CA LYS A 24 -0.29 -17.02 -3.95
C LYS A 24 0.73 -15.89 -4.06
N LEU A 25 2.01 -16.18 -3.85
CA LEU A 25 3.07 -15.19 -3.94
C LEU A 25 3.17 -14.61 -5.35
N ILE A 26 3.13 -15.46 -6.39
CA ILE A 26 3.14 -15.02 -7.79
C ILE A 26 1.91 -14.16 -8.08
N PHE A 27 0.73 -14.57 -7.63
CA PHE A 27 -0.50 -13.81 -7.82
C PHE A 27 -0.41 -12.40 -7.22
N PHE A 28 0.03 -12.28 -5.96
CA PHE A 28 0.19 -10.99 -5.31
C PHE A 28 1.31 -10.14 -5.93
N LEU A 29 2.38 -10.78 -6.39
CA LEU A 29 3.47 -10.09 -7.07
C LEU A 29 3.01 -9.53 -8.41
N VAL A 30 2.26 -10.29 -9.20
CA VAL A 30 1.68 -9.83 -10.47
C VAL A 30 0.70 -8.68 -10.23
N LEU A 31 -0.14 -8.79 -9.19
CA LEU A 31 -1.06 -7.73 -8.80
C LEU A 31 -0.31 -6.45 -8.41
N ALA A 32 0.75 -6.57 -7.60
CA ALA A 32 1.57 -5.44 -7.19
C ALA A 32 2.27 -4.78 -8.37
N ILE A 33 2.85 -5.56 -9.27
CA ILE A 33 3.47 -5.05 -10.51
C ILE A 33 2.42 -4.35 -11.37
N GLY A 34 1.22 -4.91 -11.51
CA GLY A 34 0.12 -4.31 -12.24
C GLY A 34 -0.28 -2.93 -11.69
N LEU A 35 -0.36 -2.79 -10.37
CA LEU A 35 -0.63 -1.51 -9.72
C LEU A 35 0.49 -0.49 -9.95
N VAL A 36 1.75 -0.91 -9.91
CA VAL A 36 2.89 -0.04 -10.19
C VAL A 36 2.88 0.43 -11.65
N ILE A 37 2.62 -0.47 -12.59
CA ILE A 37 2.49 -0.13 -14.02
C ILE A 37 1.35 0.87 -14.21
N LEU A 38 0.19 0.64 -13.60
CA LEU A 38 -0.94 1.55 -13.65
C LEU A 38 -0.59 2.94 -13.11
N ALA A 39 0.16 3.02 -12.01
CA ALA A 39 0.60 4.29 -11.44
C ALA A 39 1.58 5.05 -12.35
N VAL A 40 2.54 4.33 -12.96
CA VAL A 40 3.54 4.93 -13.84
C VAL A 40 2.89 5.44 -15.13
N PHE A 41 2.00 4.65 -15.71
CA PHE A 41 1.35 4.96 -16.99
C PHE A 41 0.00 5.68 -16.84
N SER A 42 -0.35 6.13 -15.63
CA SER A 42 -1.63 6.75 -15.34
C SER A 42 -1.98 7.92 -16.26
N GLU A 43 -1.01 8.76 -16.62
CA GLU A 43 -1.21 9.90 -17.53
C GLU A 43 -1.67 9.48 -18.93
N HIS A 44 -1.18 8.33 -19.41
CA HIS A 44 -1.56 7.78 -20.72
C HIS A 44 -2.85 6.93 -20.68
N LEU A 45 -3.21 6.47 -19.49
CA LEU A 45 -4.43 5.68 -19.28
C LEU A 45 -5.66 6.53 -18.97
N CYS A 46 -5.51 7.81 -18.63
CA CYS A 46 -6.63 8.71 -18.38
C CYS A 46 -7.31 9.07 -19.70
N PRO A 47 -8.61 8.73 -19.90
CA PRO A 47 -9.35 9.10 -21.10
C PRO A 47 -9.54 10.61 -21.22
N TYR A 48 -9.67 11.29 -20.07
CA TYR A 48 -9.88 12.75 -19.97
C TYR A 48 -8.88 13.35 -18.98
N ASP A 49 -8.69 14.67 -19.06
CA ASP A 49 -7.93 15.40 -18.03
C ASP A 49 -8.67 15.28 -16.68
N PRO A 50 -8.05 14.68 -15.64
CA PRO A 50 -8.68 14.46 -14.34
C PRO A 50 -9.01 15.77 -13.59
N TYR A 51 -8.48 16.91 -14.03
CA TYR A 51 -8.68 18.22 -13.43
C TYR A 51 -9.61 19.13 -14.24
N ALA A 52 -9.89 18.81 -15.50
CA ALA A 52 -10.80 19.59 -16.34
C ALA A 52 -12.21 19.58 -15.73
N GLN A 53 -12.79 20.76 -15.56
CA GLN A 53 -14.14 20.96 -15.02
C GLN A 53 -15.11 21.32 -16.13
N ASP A 54 -16.23 20.61 -16.18
CA ASP A 54 -17.34 20.91 -17.09
C ASP A 54 -18.67 20.83 -16.31
N LEU A 55 -19.11 21.98 -15.79
CA LEU A 55 -20.33 22.07 -15.00
C LEU A 55 -21.59 21.64 -15.77
N THR A 56 -21.54 21.62 -17.13
CA THR A 56 -22.67 21.16 -17.94
C THR A 56 -22.83 19.63 -17.88
N SER A 57 -21.75 18.93 -17.56
CA SER A 57 -21.68 17.48 -17.43
C SER A 57 -21.65 17.03 -15.96
N ALA A 58 -22.06 17.89 -15.01
CA ALA A 58 -22.03 17.56 -13.58
C ALA A 58 -23.02 16.44 -13.24
N LEU A 59 -22.57 15.53 -12.34
CA LEU A 59 -23.39 14.42 -11.77
C LEU A 59 -24.02 13.51 -12.81
N GLN A 60 -23.37 13.31 -13.97
CA GLN A 60 -23.85 12.36 -14.96
C GLN A 60 -23.66 10.92 -14.47
N PRO A 61 -24.66 10.03 -14.70
CA PRO A 61 -24.53 8.62 -14.40
C PRO A 61 -23.49 7.94 -15.29
N PRO A 62 -23.02 6.72 -14.94
CA PRO A 62 -22.14 5.94 -15.80
C PRO A 62 -22.65 5.80 -17.21
N SER A 63 -21.79 6.09 -18.19
CA SER A 63 -22.10 6.07 -19.63
C SER A 63 -20.90 5.54 -20.41
N LEU A 64 -21.05 5.35 -21.73
CA LEU A 64 -19.93 4.95 -22.61
C LEU A 64 -18.83 6.03 -22.69
N GLN A 65 -19.21 7.30 -22.53
CA GLN A 65 -18.26 8.41 -22.50
C GLN A 65 -17.58 8.54 -21.13
N HIS A 66 -18.35 8.39 -20.06
CA HIS A 66 -17.88 8.44 -18.68
C HIS A 66 -18.20 7.13 -17.97
N PRO A 67 -17.33 6.10 -18.04
CA PRO A 67 -17.65 4.75 -17.51
C PRO A 67 -17.96 4.71 -16.02
N MET A 68 -17.43 5.65 -15.24
CA MET A 68 -17.72 5.81 -13.81
C MET A 68 -18.56 7.07 -13.51
N GLY A 69 -19.12 7.71 -14.52
CA GLY A 69 -19.84 8.96 -14.40
C GLY A 69 -18.95 10.17 -14.09
N THR A 70 -19.57 11.28 -13.74
CA THR A 70 -18.90 12.56 -13.43
C THR A 70 -19.19 13.00 -12.01
N ASP A 71 -18.29 13.81 -11.43
CA ASP A 71 -18.46 14.37 -10.10
C ASP A 71 -19.30 15.65 -10.11
N THR A 72 -19.43 16.32 -8.95
CA THR A 72 -20.16 17.57 -8.79
C THR A 72 -19.61 18.74 -9.61
N TYR A 73 -18.38 18.63 -10.10
CA TYR A 73 -17.72 19.62 -10.97
C TYR A 73 -17.66 19.19 -12.43
N GLY A 74 -18.33 18.07 -12.78
CA GLY A 74 -18.32 17.50 -14.12
C GLY A 74 -17.00 16.83 -14.55
N ARG A 75 -16.13 16.53 -13.59
CA ARG A 75 -14.84 15.84 -13.86
C ARG A 75 -15.07 14.35 -14.02
N ASP A 76 -14.35 13.71 -14.95
CA ASP A 76 -14.46 12.26 -15.18
C ASP A 76 -13.93 11.47 -13.98
N MET A 77 -14.80 10.67 -13.37
CA MET A 77 -14.45 9.90 -12.16
C MET A 77 -13.42 8.82 -12.42
N LEU A 78 -13.44 8.17 -13.61
CA LEU A 78 -12.46 7.14 -13.97
C LEU A 78 -11.05 7.75 -14.07
N SER A 79 -10.91 8.86 -14.77
CA SER A 79 -9.62 9.57 -14.91
C SER A 79 -9.09 10.04 -13.55
N ARG A 80 -9.97 10.48 -12.67
CA ARG A 80 -9.60 10.88 -11.29
C ARG A 80 -9.12 9.71 -10.45
N VAL A 81 -9.76 8.55 -10.53
CA VAL A 81 -9.33 7.34 -9.81
C VAL A 81 -7.96 6.87 -10.30
N ILE A 82 -7.73 6.88 -11.62
CA ILE A 82 -6.45 6.49 -12.22
C ILE A 82 -5.34 7.48 -11.80
N SER A 83 -5.60 8.78 -11.88
CA SER A 83 -4.65 9.82 -11.45
C SER A 83 -4.37 9.76 -9.95
N GLY A 84 -5.42 9.55 -9.13
CA GLY A 84 -5.30 9.39 -7.67
C GLY A 84 -4.47 8.15 -7.28
N ALA A 85 -4.55 7.07 -8.04
CA ALA A 85 -3.73 5.89 -7.82
C ALA A 85 -2.22 6.21 -7.93
N ARG A 86 -1.81 7.04 -8.90
CA ARG A 86 -0.44 7.52 -9.03
C ARG A 86 0.02 8.25 -7.76
N ALA A 87 -0.73 9.27 -7.34
CA ALA A 87 -0.39 10.05 -6.16
C ALA A 87 -0.27 9.18 -4.91
N SER A 88 -1.22 8.26 -4.70
CA SER A 88 -1.24 7.35 -3.55
C SER A 88 -0.05 6.39 -3.55
N ILE A 89 0.26 5.76 -4.69
CA ILE A 89 1.35 4.79 -4.80
C ILE A 89 2.70 5.46 -4.59
N PHE A 90 2.95 6.62 -5.22
CA PHE A 90 4.20 7.36 -5.04
C PHE A 90 4.38 7.84 -3.60
N SER A 91 3.34 8.42 -2.99
CA SER A 91 3.37 8.86 -1.59
C SER A 91 3.65 7.70 -0.63
N THR A 92 3.01 6.55 -0.86
CA THR A 92 3.24 5.34 -0.06
C THR A 92 4.66 4.82 -0.21
N PHE A 93 5.22 4.82 -1.43
CA PHE A 93 6.60 4.39 -1.67
C PHE A 93 7.61 5.27 -0.92
N ILE A 94 7.44 6.58 -1.01
CA ILE A 94 8.30 7.53 -0.29
C ILE A 94 8.18 7.32 1.22
N LEU A 95 6.95 7.20 1.73
CA LEU A 95 6.69 7.00 3.15
C LEU A 95 7.33 5.69 3.66
N VAL A 96 7.13 4.58 2.95
CA VAL A 96 7.70 3.28 3.32
C VAL A 96 9.23 3.32 3.26
N ALA A 97 9.81 3.96 2.25
CA ALA A 97 11.28 4.12 2.16
C ALA A 97 11.82 4.89 3.37
N VAL A 98 11.21 6.03 3.71
CA VAL A 98 11.61 6.84 4.87
C VAL A 98 11.50 6.04 6.16
N ILE A 99 10.35 5.41 6.42
CA ILE A 99 10.13 4.62 7.64
C ILE A 99 11.12 3.44 7.70
N SER A 100 11.36 2.75 6.59
CA SER A 100 12.29 1.61 6.55
C SER A 100 13.71 2.04 6.86
N VAL A 101 14.19 3.13 6.28
CA VAL A 101 15.55 3.63 6.52
C VAL A 101 15.71 4.06 7.98
N PHE A 102 14.86 4.96 8.45
CA PHE A 102 14.95 5.46 9.82
C PHE A 102 14.70 4.36 10.86
N GLY A 103 13.69 3.52 10.66
CA GLY A 103 13.38 2.42 11.57
C GLY A 103 14.50 1.40 11.64
N THR A 104 15.13 1.07 10.50
CA THR A 104 16.29 0.16 10.47
C THR A 104 17.50 0.77 11.17
N ILE A 105 17.84 2.02 10.92
CA ILE A 105 18.96 2.70 11.57
C ILE A 105 18.76 2.73 13.09
N VAL A 106 17.60 3.19 13.55
CA VAL A 106 17.28 3.28 14.98
C VAL A 106 17.24 1.88 15.61
N GLY A 107 16.61 0.90 14.96
CA GLY A 107 16.50 -0.46 15.47
C GLY A 107 17.84 -1.17 15.56
N VAL A 108 18.70 -1.06 14.54
CA VAL A 108 20.05 -1.65 14.56
C VAL A 108 20.91 -0.98 15.63
N TRP A 109 20.84 0.34 15.72
CA TRP A 109 21.60 1.09 16.71
C TRP A 109 21.17 0.74 18.15
N SER A 110 19.87 0.75 18.42
CA SER A 110 19.32 0.34 19.71
C SER A 110 19.71 -1.09 20.07
N GLY A 111 19.56 -2.03 19.14
CA GLY A 111 19.92 -3.44 19.36
C GLY A 111 21.42 -3.68 19.54
N TYR A 112 22.28 -2.90 18.88
CA TYR A 112 23.75 -3.04 18.99
C TYR A 112 24.29 -2.56 20.33
N TYR A 113 23.87 -1.37 20.78
CA TYR A 113 24.34 -0.81 22.05
C TYR A 113 23.60 -1.38 23.27
N GLY A 114 22.35 -1.81 23.11
CA GLY A 114 21.55 -2.41 24.19
C GLY A 114 21.37 -1.53 25.42
N GLY A 115 21.04 -2.17 26.55
CA GLY A 115 21.06 -1.54 27.87
C GLY A 115 20.19 -0.29 28.00
N VAL A 116 20.78 0.81 28.46
CA VAL A 116 20.08 2.08 28.69
C VAL A 116 19.56 2.68 27.39
N MET A 117 20.33 2.58 26.31
CA MET A 117 19.95 3.13 25.01
C MET A 117 18.69 2.46 24.46
N ASP A 118 18.63 1.15 24.52
CA ASP A 118 17.46 0.37 24.11
C ASP A 118 16.25 0.72 24.98
N SER A 119 16.42 0.80 26.30
CA SER A 119 15.35 1.18 27.22
C SER A 119 14.79 2.59 26.96
N VAL A 120 15.64 3.54 26.59
CA VAL A 120 15.22 4.92 26.26
C VAL A 120 14.45 4.92 24.94
N MET A 121 14.94 4.23 23.88
CA MET A 121 14.26 4.14 22.59
C MET A 121 12.89 3.47 22.72
N MET A 122 12.79 2.39 23.50
CA MET A 122 11.52 1.73 23.79
C MET A 122 10.54 2.68 24.50
N ARG A 123 10.97 3.45 25.51
CA ARG A 123 10.10 4.41 26.18
C ARG A 123 9.63 5.54 25.28
N ILE A 124 10.49 6.05 24.39
CA ILE A 124 10.08 7.05 23.40
C ILE A 124 9.02 6.46 22.48
N SER A 125 9.21 5.22 22.01
CA SER A 125 8.22 4.52 21.19
C SER A 125 6.89 4.33 21.90
N ASP A 126 6.92 3.94 23.18
CA ASP A 126 5.72 3.76 24.00
C ASP A 126 4.95 5.09 24.16
N VAL A 127 5.65 6.19 24.39
CA VAL A 127 5.03 7.53 24.47
C VAL A 127 4.40 7.91 23.13
N CYS A 128 5.10 7.69 22.01
CA CYS A 128 4.54 7.98 20.68
C CYS A 128 3.31 7.12 20.37
N LEU A 129 3.29 5.86 20.79
CA LEU A 129 2.16 4.94 20.60
C LEU A 129 1.00 5.21 21.55
N ALA A 130 1.26 5.84 22.72
CA ALA A 130 0.21 6.23 23.67
C ALA A 130 -0.69 7.34 23.14
N PHE A 131 -0.23 8.15 22.17
CA PHE A 131 -1.06 9.16 21.53
C PHE A 131 -1.90 8.54 20.41
N PRO A 132 -3.23 8.77 20.39
CA PRO A 132 -4.07 8.36 19.27
C PRO A 132 -3.57 9.04 17.99
N GLY A 133 -3.07 8.24 17.03
CA GLY A 133 -2.45 8.74 15.81
C GLY A 133 -3.32 9.73 15.01
N LEU A 134 -4.65 9.53 15.02
CA LEU A 134 -5.61 10.46 14.40
C LEU A 134 -5.63 11.84 15.08
N VAL A 135 -5.57 11.89 16.42
CA VAL A 135 -5.57 13.15 17.17
C VAL A 135 -4.27 13.92 16.92
N PHE A 136 -3.14 13.20 16.89
CA PHE A 136 -1.84 13.79 16.59
C PHE A 136 -1.78 14.32 15.14
N ALA A 137 -2.28 13.55 14.17
CA ALA A 137 -2.35 13.98 12.78
C ALA A 137 -3.25 15.22 12.59
N MET A 138 -4.40 15.26 13.26
CA MET A 138 -5.29 16.43 13.22
C MET A 138 -4.66 17.66 13.87
N ALA A 139 -3.93 17.49 14.98
CA ALA A 139 -3.24 18.59 15.63
C ALA A 139 -2.14 19.21 14.75
N ILE A 140 -1.38 18.38 14.03
CA ILE A 140 -0.37 18.87 13.07
C ILE A 140 -1.01 19.54 11.87
N ALA A 141 -2.14 19.01 11.36
CA ALA A 141 -2.82 19.57 10.20
C ALA A 141 -3.55 20.90 10.51
N ALA A 142 -3.74 21.23 11.80
CA ALA A 142 -4.38 22.48 12.25
C ALA A 142 -3.39 23.65 12.44
N ILE A 143 -2.08 23.41 12.33
CA ILE A 143 -1.01 24.42 12.41
C ILE A 143 -0.66 24.92 11.01
#